data_6675b0c136ef53d8d8476af2a9fd8037
#
_entry.id   6675b0c136ef53d8d8476af2a9fd8037
#
_cell.length_a   1.000
_cell.length_b   1.000
_cell.length_c   1.000
_cell.angle_alpha   90.00
_cell.angle_beta   90.00
_cell.angle_gamma   90.00
#
_symmetry.space_group_name_H-M   'P 1'
#
loop_
_entity.id
_entity.type
_entity.pdbx_description
1 polymer ?
#
loop_
_entity_poly.entity_id
_entity_poly.type
_entity_poly.pdbx_seq_one_letter_code
_entity_poly.pdbx_strand_id
1 'polypeptide(L)'
;MLKHLAVALLLAAVCGLAGGAYPERPIRLLVPSSAGSGPDTVARILATRLSIIFGQQIVADNRAGANGVLASETVARAAPDGYTLLMTSGGHTSNPHIYRKLPYDTLADFTPITCFLTTGGLVVVSTPTFPARTIPQLIDLARASPGKIAYASAGVGNLTHLAGEMFNQMAGVKLLHVPYKGGGPAIIDVIGGQVPLMFASGPISIPT
;
A
#
# COMPACT_ATOMS: atom_id res chain seq x y z
N MET A 1 0.33 55.04 -33.15
CA MET A 1 -0.41 54.78 -31.91
C MET A 1 -1.27 53.50 -32.00
N LEU A 2 -2.08 53.31 -32.99
CA LEU A 2 -2.96 52.12 -33.07
C LEU A 2 -2.21 50.76 -33.10
N LYS A 3 -1.05 50.68 -33.77
CA LYS A 3 -0.22 49.45 -33.83
C LYS A 3 0.37 49.07 -32.49
N HIS A 4 0.75 50.04 -31.65
CA HIS A 4 1.30 49.77 -30.31
C HIS A 4 0.21 49.36 -29.33
N LEU A 5 -1.03 49.86 -29.51
CA LEU A 5 -2.18 49.47 -28.72
C LEU A 5 -2.60 48.04 -29.02
N ALA A 6 -2.57 47.61 -30.28
CA ALA A 6 -2.88 46.25 -30.68
C ALA A 6 -1.84 45.23 -30.15
N VAL A 7 -0.55 45.58 -30.16
CA VAL A 7 0.52 44.72 -29.60
C VAL A 7 0.40 44.59 -28.07
N ALA A 8 0.06 45.70 -27.39
CA ALA A 8 -0.15 45.68 -25.94
C ALA A 8 -1.35 44.83 -25.52
N LEU A 9 -2.44 44.86 -26.32
CA LEU A 9 -3.63 44.01 -26.13
C LEU A 9 -3.32 42.53 -26.38
N LEU A 10 -2.52 42.23 -27.39
CA LEU A 10 -2.08 40.85 -27.67
C LEU A 10 -1.18 40.29 -26.55
N LEU A 11 -0.25 41.10 -26.07
CA LEU A 11 0.62 40.74 -24.94
C LEU A 11 -0.17 40.53 -23.62
N ALA A 12 -1.18 41.36 -23.36
CA ALA A 12 -2.06 41.22 -22.22
C ALA A 12 -2.94 39.95 -22.30
N ALA A 13 -3.38 39.56 -23.51
CA ALA A 13 -4.14 38.35 -23.75
C ALA A 13 -3.29 37.06 -23.55
N VAL A 14 -1.99 37.12 -23.82
CA VAL A 14 -1.06 35.98 -23.61
C VAL A 14 -0.69 35.80 -22.13
N CYS A 15 -0.64 36.90 -21.34
CA CYS A 15 -0.41 36.82 -19.89
C CYS A 15 -1.62 36.26 -19.11
N GLY A 16 -2.82 36.25 -19.65
CA GLY A 16 -4.04 35.71 -19.03
C GLY A 16 -4.15 34.19 -19.05
N LEU A 17 -3.22 33.50 -19.72
CA LEU A 17 -3.11 32.02 -19.72
C LEU A 17 -2.18 31.50 -18.61
N ALA A 18 -1.95 32.28 -17.55
CA ALA A 18 -1.34 31.76 -16.35
C ALA A 18 -2.27 30.69 -15.77
N GLY A 19 -1.95 29.42 -16.03
CA GLY A 19 -2.68 28.28 -15.53
C GLY A 19 -2.89 28.43 -14.04
N GLY A 20 -4.11 28.12 -13.58
CA GLY A 20 -4.50 28.22 -12.19
C GLY A 20 -3.53 27.48 -11.28
N ALA A 21 -3.46 27.87 -10.02
CA ALA A 21 -2.53 27.29 -9.07
C ALA A 21 -2.91 25.80 -8.82
N TYR A 22 -2.01 24.88 -9.18
CA TYR A 22 -2.17 23.46 -8.84
C TYR A 22 -2.29 23.27 -7.31
N PRO A 23 -3.26 22.45 -6.84
CA PRO A 23 -4.31 21.72 -7.57
C PRO A 23 -5.61 22.56 -7.72
N GLU A 24 -6.23 22.52 -8.91
CA GLU A 24 -7.53 23.17 -9.19
C GLU A 24 -8.74 22.24 -9.01
N ARG A 25 -8.49 20.95 -8.91
CA ARG A 25 -9.50 19.88 -8.80
C ARG A 25 -9.04 18.80 -7.84
N PRO A 26 -9.95 17.90 -7.39
CA PRO A 26 -9.59 16.83 -6.50
C PRO A 26 -8.46 15.94 -7.05
N ILE A 27 -7.55 15.55 -6.13
CA ILE A 27 -6.45 14.61 -6.41
C ILE A 27 -6.90 13.21 -6.00
N ARG A 28 -6.68 12.24 -6.86
CA ARG A 28 -6.97 10.83 -6.60
C ARG A 28 -5.71 10.13 -6.09
N LEU A 29 -5.78 9.59 -4.86
CA LEU A 29 -4.70 8.82 -4.24
C LEU A 29 -5.05 7.33 -4.29
N LEU A 30 -4.46 6.57 -5.21
CA LEU A 30 -4.65 5.13 -5.31
C LEU A 30 -3.88 4.41 -4.20
N VAL A 31 -4.62 3.56 -3.48
CA VAL A 31 -4.12 2.76 -2.36
C VAL A 31 -4.18 1.27 -2.76
N PRO A 32 -3.04 0.57 -2.90
CA PRO A 32 -2.98 -0.81 -3.41
C PRO A 32 -3.35 -1.85 -2.35
N SER A 33 -4.33 -1.54 -1.52
CA SER A 33 -4.77 -2.41 -0.42
C SER A 33 -6.25 -2.25 -0.15
N SER A 34 -6.83 -3.20 0.58
CA SER A 34 -8.22 -3.15 1.02
C SER A 34 -8.46 -2.02 2.02
N ALA A 35 -9.68 -1.51 2.05
CA ALA A 35 -10.12 -0.59 3.09
C ALA A 35 -9.92 -1.21 4.49
N GLY A 36 -9.58 -0.39 5.49
CA GLY A 36 -9.28 -0.82 6.86
C GLY A 36 -7.91 -1.49 7.04
N SER A 37 -7.09 -1.60 5.98
CA SER A 37 -5.70 -2.05 6.11
C SER A 37 -4.80 -0.94 6.64
N GLY A 38 -3.59 -1.31 7.14
CA GLY A 38 -2.60 -0.32 7.58
C GLY A 38 -2.30 0.76 6.54
N PRO A 39 -2.01 0.42 5.27
CA PRO A 39 -1.84 1.41 4.21
C PRO A 39 -3.07 2.30 3.99
N ASP A 40 -4.29 1.77 4.06
CA ASP A 40 -5.50 2.57 3.92
C ASP A 40 -5.66 3.60 5.04
N THR A 41 -5.42 3.19 6.28
CA THR A 41 -5.47 4.09 7.45
C THR A 41 -4.48 5.25 7.28
N VAL A 42 -3.25 4.96 6.91
CA VAL A 42 -2.22 5.98 6.68
C VAL A 42 -2.59 6.88 5.50
N ALA A 43 -3.10 6.32 4.40
CA ALA A 43 -3.55 7.09 3.23
C ALA A 43 -4.67 8.10 3.58
N ARG A 44 -5.63 7.71 4.41
CA ARG A 44 -6.73 8.60 4.84
C ARG A 44 -6.25 9.72 5.76
N ILE A 45 -5.33 9.43 6.68
CA ILE A 45 -4.70 10.45 7.51
C ILE A 45 -3.97 11.47 6.64
N LEU A 46 -3.15 10.99 5.69
CA LEU A 46 -2.42 11.82 4.75
C LEU A 46 -3.38 12.65 3.88
N ALA A 47 -4.39 12.00 3.28
CA ALA A 47 -5.38 12.65 2.44
C ALA A 47 -6.09 13.80 3.17
N THR A 48 -6.51 13.57 4.41
CA THR A 48 -7.17 14.60 5.24
C THR A 48 -6.25 15.82 5.46
N ARG A 49 -4.99 15.57 5.83
CA ARG A 49 -4.03 16.66 6.08
C ARG A 49 -3.66 17.44 4.82
N LEU A 50 -3.39 16.73 3.73
CA LEU A 50 -3.07 17.36 2.46
C LEU A 50 -4.27 18.11 1.86
N SER A 51 -5.50 17.64 2.04
CA SER A 51 -6.70 18.36 1.59
C SER A 51 -6.82 19.74 2.24
N ILE A 52 -6.45 19.86 3.52
CA ILE A 52 -6.42 21.16 4.23
C ILE A 52 -5.33 22.07 3.64
N ILE A 53 -4.14 21.51 3.39
CA ILE A 53 -2.98 22.29 2.89
C ILE A 53 -3.22 22.80 1.48
N PHE A 54 -3.76 21.94 0.61
CA PHE A 54 -3.96 22.27 -0.81
C PHE A 54 -5.29 22.99 -1.10
N GLY A 55 -6.21 23.06 -0.12
CA GLY A 55 -7.54 23.60 -0.37
C GLY A 55 -8.38 22.78 -1.38
N GLN A 56 -7.92 21.56 -1.71
CA GLN A 56 -8.57 20.64 -2.65
C GLN A 56 -8.66 19.26 -2.03
N GLN A 57 -9.74 18.54 -2.36
CA GLN A 57 -9.97 17.22 -1.82
C GLN A 57 -8.94 16.20 -2.35
N ILE A 58 -8.37 15.39 -1.46
CA ILE A 58 -7.60 14.19 -1.82
C ILE A 58 -8.45 12.97 -1.52
N VAL A 59 -8.78 12.21 -2.56
CA VAL A 59 -9.65 11.05 -2.48
C VAL A 59 -8.83 9.77 -2.44
N ALA A 60 -8.83 9.08 -1.29
CA ALA A 60 -8.23 7.75 -1.18
C ALA A 60 -9.12 6.72 -1.89
N ASP A 61 -8.59 6.09 -2.94
CA ASP A 61 -9.27 5.07 -3.75
C ASP A 61 -8.54 3.73 -3.61
N ASN A 62 -9.20 2.77 -2.95
CA ASN A 62 -8.65 1.45 -2.71
C ASN A 62 -8.75 0.57 -3.97
N ARG A 63 -7.59 0.09 -4.44
CA ARG A 63 -7.47 -0.86 -5.56
C ARG A 63 -6.62 -2.05 -5.13
N ALA A 64 -7.21 -2.90 -4.29
CA ALA A 64 -6.56 -4.12 -3.82
C ALA A 64 -6.47 -5.18 -4.93
N GLY A 65 -5.47 -6.04 -4.84
CA GLY A 65 -5.31 -7.22 -5.70
C GLY A 65 -3.94 -7.30 -6.37
N ALA A 66 -3.52 -8.53 -6.66
CA ALA A 66 -2.24 -8.88 -7.29
C ALA A 66 -1.04 -8.13 -6.66
N ASN A 67 -0.97 -8.08 -5.33
CA ASN A 67 0.07 -7.36 -4.58
C ASN A 67 0.25 -5.88 -5.02
N GLY A 68 -0.87 -5.19 -5.36
CA GLY A 68 -0.86 -3.79 -5.77
C GLY A 68 -0.63 -3.54 -7.27
N VAL A 69 -0.46 -4.58 -8.07
CA VAL A 69 -0.27 -4.45 -9.53
C VAL A 69 -1.43 -3.68 -10.17
N LEU A 70 -2.68 -3.92 -9.76
CA LEU A 70 -3.86 -3.24 -10.33
C LEU A 70 -3.85 -1.73 -10.07
N ALA A 71 -3.46 -1.29 -8.88
CA ALA A 71 -3.35 0.12 -8.55
C ALA A 71 -2.18 0.76 -9.32
N SER A 72 -1.02 0.11 -9.34
CA SER A 72 0.17 0.58 -10.04
C SER A 72 -0.09 0.72 -11.54
N GLU A 73 -0.70 -0.26 -12.20
CA GLU A 73 -1.08 -0.18 -13.62
C GLU A 73 -2.02 1.00 -13.90
N THR A 74 -2.99 1.23 -13.00
CA THR A 74 -3.94 2.35 -13.16
C THR A 74 -3.20 3.69 -13.15
N VAL A 75 -2.21 3.86 -12.27
CA VAL A 75 -1.42 5.11 -12.18
C VAL A 75 -0.44 5.23 -13.33
N ALA A 76 0.24 4.15 -13.71
CA ALA A 76 1.17 4.16 -14.85
C ALA A 76 0.50 4.57 -16.18
N ARG A 77 -0.81 4.30 -16.32
CA ARG A 77 -1.61 4.70 -17.50
C ARG A 77 -2.31 6.05 -17.34
N ALA A 78 -2.25 6.69 -16.18
CA ALA A 78 -2.87 7.99 -15.95
C ALA A 78 -2.05 9.11 -16.61
N ALA A 79 -2.69 10.27 -16.83
CA ALA A 79 -1.97 11.46 -17.25
C ALA A 79 -0.94 11.88 -16.19
N PRO A 80 0.29 12.26 -16.57
CA PRO A 80 1.34 12.66 -15.64
C PRO A 80 1.17 14.12 -15.19
N ASP A 81 -0.03 14.49 -14.75
CA ASP A 81 -0.44 15.85 -14.40
C ASP A 81 -0.51 16.09 -12.88
N GLY A 82 -0.14 15.08 -12.08
CA GLY A 82 -0.15 15.16 -10.62
C GLY A 82 -1.51 14.91 -9.98
N TYR A 83 -2.59 14.68 -10.74
CA TYR A 83 -3.91 14.44 -10.17
C TYR A 83 -4.23 12.97 -9.89
N THR A 84 -3.34 12.05 -10.29
CA THR A 84 -3.45 10.64 -9.96
C THR A 84 -2.13 10.19 -9.32
N LEU A 85 -2.19 9.91 -8.04
CA LEU A 85 -1.03 9.52 -7.24
C LEU A 85 -1.13 8.07 -6.81
N LEU A 86 0.01 7.40 -6.64
CA LEU A 86 0.12 6.08 -6.05
C LEU A 86 0.74 6.18 -4.67
N MET A 87 0.03 5.72 -3.66
CA MET A 87 0.64 5.36 -2.39
C MET A 87 0.99 3.89 -2.43
N THR A 88 2.25 3.54 -2.27
CA THR A 88 2.69 2.16 -2.37
C THR A 88 3.53 1.71 -1.17
N SER A 89 3.88 0.44 -1.15
CA SER A 89 4.67 -0.20 -0.11
C SER A 89 5.63 -1.21 -0.74
N GLY A 90 6.27 -2.05 0.07
CA GLY A 90 7.23 -3.07 -0.39
C GLY A 90 6.74 -4.00 -1.51
N GLY A 91 5.42 -4.13 -1.70
CA GLY A 91 4.86 -4.86 -2.84
C GLY A 91 5.29 -4.30 -4.20
N HIS A 92 5.36 -2.98 -4.34
CA HIS A 92 5.79 -2.35 -5.58
C HIS A 92 7.22 -2.72 -5.97
N THR A 93 8.13 -2.75 -5.01
CA THR A 93 9.54 -3.11 -5.23
C THR A 93 9.76 -4.62 -5.34
N SER A 94 8.92 -5.46 -4.74
CA SER A 94 9.04 -6.92 -4.84
C SER A 94 8.39 -7.50 -6.11
N ASN A 95 7.40 -6.82 -6.69
CA ASN A 95 6.65 -7.33 -7.84
C ASN A 95 7.52 -7.71 -9.06
N PRO A 96 8.57 -6.95 -9.44
CA PRO A 96 9.45 -7.33 -10.56
C PRO A 96 10.16 -8.68 -10.36
N HIS A 97 10.34 -9.10 -9.10
CA HIS A 97 11.00 -10.36 -8.75
C HIS A 97 10.02 -11.54 -8.59
N ILE A 98 8.71 -11.25 -8.49
CA ILE A 98 7.65 -12.24 -8.25
C ILE A 98 6.89 -12.54 -9.53
N TYR A 99 6.57 -11.51 -10.32
CA TYR A 99 5.80 -11.64 -11.55
C TYR A 99 6.70 -11.72 -12.76
N ARG A 100 6.48 -12.72 -13.62
CA ARG A 100 7.25 -12.86 -14.88
C ARG A 100 7.05 -11.68 -15.83
N LYS A 101 5.88 -11.04 -15.77
CA LYS A 101 5.52 -9.89 -16.59
C LYS A 101 4.62 -8.96 -15.79
N LEU A 102 5.01 -7.71 -15.72
CA LEU A 102 4.20 -6.62 -15.18
C LEU A 102 3.61 -5.78 -16.32
N PRO A 103 2.43 -5.17 -16.15
CA PRO A 103 1.83 -4.28 -17.15
C PRO A 103 2.40 -2.85 -17.12
N TYR A 104 3.48 -2.63 -16.36
CA TYR A 104 4.19 -1.35 -16.19
C TYR A 104 5.67 -1.60 -15.91
N ASP A 105 6.49 -0.57 -16.12
CA ASP A 105 7.86 -0.51 -15.63
C ASP A 105 7.89 0.14 -14.24
N THR A 106 8.42 -0.59 -13.25
CA THR A 106 8.43 -0.16 -11.85
C THR A 106 9.24 1.12 -11.60
N LEU A 107 10.23 1.40 -12.42
CA LEU A 107 11.11 2.57 -12.28
C LEU A 107 10.78 3.67 -13.30
N ALA A 108 10.51 3.30 -14.56
CA ALA A 108 10.35 4.26 -15.64
C ALA A 108 8.95 4.92 -15.69
N ASP A 109 7.89 4.20 -15.28
CA ASP A 109 6.52 4.70 -15.37
C ASP A 109 6.08 5.52 -14.15
N PHE A 110 6.96 5.73 -13.16
CA PHE A 110 6.63 6.44 -11.91
C PHE A 110 7.70 7.46 -11.56
N THR A 111 7.24 8.66 -11.18
CA THR A 111 8.09 9.67 -10.56
C THR A 111 7.95 9.57 -9.04
N PRO A 112 8.99 9.16 -8.27
CA PRO A 112 8.91 9.10 -6.82
C PRO A 112 8.83 10.51 -6.24
N ILE A 113 7.88 10.70 -5.30
CA ILE A 113 7.69 11.99 -4.63
C ILE A 113 8.40 11.99 -3.28
N THR A 114 8.07 11.03 -2.41
CA THR A 114 8.66 10.92 -1.08
C THR A 114 8.42 9.56 -0.44
N CYS A 115 9.29 9.18 0.48
CA CYS A 115 9.05 8.11 1.45
C CYS A 115 8.62 8.77 2.77
N PHE A 116 7.33 8.72 3.08
CA PHE A 116 6.75 9.41 4.25
C PHE A 116 6.56 8.50 5.47
N LEU A 117 6.76 7.20 5.32
CA LEU A 117 6.65 6.22 6.40
C LEU A 117 7.66 5.10 6.23
N THR A 118 8.43 4.84 7.28
CA THR A 118 9.26 3.64 7.39
C THR A 118 8.70 2.79 8.52
N THR A 119 8.37 1.52 8.22
CA THR A 119 7.90 0.59 9.25
C THR A 119 9.11 -0.07 9.91
N GLY A 120 9.15 -0.06 11.24
CA GLY A 120 10.24 -0.67 12.03
C GLY A 120 10.24 -2.21 12.04
N GLY A 121 9.41 -2.85 11.21
CA GLY A 121 9.30 -4.29 11.13
C GLY A 121 7.86 -4.80 11.14
N LEU A 122 7.73 -6.12 11.22
CA LEU A 122 6.46 -6.82 11.37
C LEU A 122 6.39 -7.46 12.76
N VAL A 123 5.19 -7.55 13.30
CA VAL A 123 4.90 -8.29 14.53
C VAL A 123 4.16 -9.57 14.20
N VAL A 124 4.41 -10.63 14.96
CA VAL A 124 3.60 -11.84 14.88
C VAL A 124 2.41 -11.67 15.81
N VAL A 125 1.23 -11.65 15.25
CA VAL A 125 -0.03 -11.62 16.00
C VAL A 125 -0.70 -12.99 15.93
N SER A 126 -1.38 -13.36 17.01
CA SER A 126 -2.09 -14.64 17.09
C SER A 126 -3.46 -14.47 17.69
N THR A 127 -4.33 -15.46 17.47
CA THR A 127 -5.60 -15.56 18.18
C THR A 127 -5.35 -15.65 19.69
N PRO A 128 -6.26 -15.14 20.55
CA PRO A 128 -6.12 -15.25 22.01
C PRO A 128 -6.01 -16.69 22.52
N THR A 129 -6.57 -17.65 21.81
CA THR A 129 -6.59 -19.08 22.15
C THR A 129 -5.36 -19.85 21.63
N PHE A 130 -4.51 -19.20 20.84
CA PHE A 130 -3.34 -19.88 20.28
C PHE A 130 -2.34 -20.26 21.40
N PRO A 131 -1.85 -21.50 21.41
CA PRO A 131 -1.11 -22.03 22.58
C PRO A 131 0.30 -21.44 22.75
N ALA A 132 0.95 -20.92 21.68
CA ALA A 132 2.24 -20.27 21.77
C ALA A 132 2.09 -18.78 22.13
N ARG A 133 2.88 -18.30 23.10
CA ARG A 133 2.93 -16.90 23.53
C ARG A 133 4.29 -16.24 23.22
N THR A 134 5.25 -17.02 22.76
CA THR A 134 6.59 -16.57 22.41
C THR A 134 7.03 -17.20 21.10
N ILE A 135 8.00 -16.59 20.43
CA ILE A 135 8.58 -17.12 19.20
C ILE A 135 9.18 -18.53 19.39
N PRO A 136 9.96 -18.81 20.43
CA PRO A 136 10.43 -20.19 20.69
C PRO A 136 9.29 -21.21 20.78
N GLN A 137 8.21 -20.90 21.50
CA GLN A 137 7.04 -21.80 21.60
C GLN A 137 6.36 -22.02 20.24
N LEU A 138 6.28 -20.97 19.39
CA LEU A 138 5.75 -21.10 18.03
C LEU A 138 6.63 -22.04 17.20
N ILE A 139 7.95 -21.90 17.30
CA ILE A 139 8.91 -22.76 16.58
C ILE A 139 8.74 -24.22 17.01
N ASP A 140 8.65 -24.48 18.32
CA ASP A 140 8.48 -25.84 18.84
C ASP A 140 7.17 -26.49 18.37
N LEU A 141 6.06 -25.72 18.41
CA LEU A 141 4.78 -26.20 17.89
C LEU A 141 4.82 -26.47 16.37
N ALA A 142 5.47 -25.59 15.62
CA ALA A 142 5.58 -25.72 14.17
C ALA A 142 6.46 -26.94 13.78
N ARG A 143 7.50 -27.23 14.56
CA ARG A 143 8.33 -28.44 14.39
C ARG A 143 7.57 -29.72 14.73
N ALA A 144 6.75 -29.69 15.79
CA ALA A 144 5.93 -30.82 16.18
C ALA A 144 4.79 -31.12 15.16
N SER A 145 4.36 -30.12 14.40
CA SER A 145 3.23 -30.23 13.46
C SER A 145 3.49 -29.51 12.14
N PRO A 146 4.44 -29.96 11.30
CA PRO A 146 4.81 -29.30 10.07
C PRO A 146 3.63 -29.11 9.12
N GLY A 147 3.42 -27.88 8.64
CA GLY A 147 2.34 -27.54 7.70
C GLY A 147 0.92 -27.53 8.30
N LYS A 148 0.77 -27.68 9.62
CA LYS A 148 -0.55 -27.68 10.28
C LYS A 148 -0.92 -26.31 10.85
N ILE A 149 0.04 -25.47 11.16
CA ILE A 149 -0.21 -24.11 11.66
C ILE A 149 -0.29 -23.16 10.47
N ALA A 150 -1.47 -22.57 10.29
CA ALA A 150 -1.70 -21.61 9.23
C ALA A 150 -1.27 -20.20 9.65
N TYR A 151 -0.82 -19.39 8.68
CA TYR A 151 -0.66 -17.95 8.86
C TYR A 151 -1.32 -17.16 7.71
N ALA A 152 -1.99 -16.08 8.06
CA ALA A 152 -2.61 -15.17 7.12
C ALA A 152 -1.60 -14.15 6.58
N SER A 153 -1.75 -13.74 5.34
CA SER A 153 -1.00 -12.63 4.75
C SER A 153 -1.89 -11.69 3.94
N ALA A 154 -1.39 -10.51 3.64
CA ALA A 154 -2.07 -9.55 2.76
C ALA A 154 -2.05 -9.94 1.27
N GLY A 155 -1.56 -11.13 0.93
CA GLY A 155 -1.53 -11.70 -0.40
C GLY A 155 -0.16 -12.24 -0.80
N VAL A 156 -0.13 -13.03 -1.85
CA VAL A 156 1.10 -13.63 -2.39
C VAL A 156 2.08 -12.52 -2.80
N GLY A 157 3.34 -12.65 -2.37
CA GLY A 157 4.40 -11.67 -2.67
C GLY A 157 4.36 -10.40 -1.82
N ASN A 158 3.33 -10.21 -0.99
CA ASN A 158 3.30 -9.10 -0.04
C ASN A 158 4.36 -9.28 1.07
N LEU A 159 4.78 -8.17 1.68
CA LEU A 159 5.76 -8.19 2.77
C LEU A 159 5.38 -9.15 3.91
N THR A 160 4.09 -9.25 4.23
CA THR A 160 3.57 -10.15 5.26
C THR A 160 3.68 -11.63 4.89
N HIS A 161 3.58 -11.97 3.59
CA HIS A 161 3.88 -13.30 3.07
C HIS A 161 5.38 -13.60 3.11
N LEU A 162 6.19 -12.67 2.58
CA LEU A 162 7.65 -12.83 2.56
C LEU A 162 8.23 -13.01 3.97
N ALA A 163 7.70 -12.30 4.95
CA ALA A 163 8.10 -12.46 6.34
C ALA A 163 7.76 -13.86 6.89
N GLY A 164 6.59 -14.41 6.55
CA GLY A 164 6.23 -15.78 6.91
C GLY A 164 7.17 -16.81 6.28
N GLU A 165 7.52 -16.64 5.01
CA GLU A 165 8.47 -17.53 4.34
C GLU A 165 9.91 -17.38 4.88
N MET A 166 10.34 -16.17 5.18
CA MET A 166 11.62 -15.95 5.88
C MET A 166 11.63 -16.61 7.25
N PHE A 167 10.54 -16.50 8.01
CA PHE A 167 10.42 -17.18 9.30
C PHE A 167 10.50 -18.70 9.14
N ASN A 168 9.78 -19.28 8.17
CA ASN A 168 9.86 -20.70 7.84
C ASN A 168 11.31 -21.14 7.58
N GLN A 169 12.01 -20.39 6.73
CA GLN A 169 13.40 -20.69 6.35
C GLN A 169 14.37 -20.54 7.54
N MET A 170 14.30 -19.43 8.27
CA MET A 170 15.25 -19.14 9.35
C MET A 170 15.06 -20.05 10.55
N ALA A 171 13.82 -20.41 10.89
CA ALA A 171 13.51 -21.28 12.02
C ALA A 171 13.56 -22.79 11.65
N GLY A 172 13.68 -23.12 10.37
CA GLY A 172 13.64 -24.51 9.91
C GLY A 172 12.28 -25.17 10.17
N VAL A 173 11.18 -24.44 9.95
CA VAL A 173 9.80 -24.89 10.17
C VAL A 173 8.96 -24.77 8.91
N LYS A 174 7.74 -25.29 8.94
CA LYS A 174 6.78 -25.18 7.85
C LYS A 174 5.43 -24.73 8.38
N LEU A 175 5.13 -23.44 8.22
CA LEU A 175 3.80 -22.88 8.40
C LEU A 175 3.02 -22.94 7.06
N LEU A 176 1.70 -23.01 7.11
CA LEU A 176 0.82 -23.04 5.96
C LEU A 176 0.37 -21.61 5.61
N HIS A 177 0.72 -21.13 4.43
CA HIS A 177 0.32 -19.80 3.97
C HIS A 177 -1.14 -19.75 3.53
N VAL A 178 -1.89 -18.76 4.04
CA VAL A 178 -3.28 -18.42 3.64
C VAL A 178 -3.32 -16.98 3.13
N PRO A 179 -3.37 -16.77 1.79
CA PRO A 179 -3.36 -15.43 1.21
C PRO A 179 -4.75 -14.76 1.23
N TYR A 180 -4.78 -13.47 1.58
CA TYR A 180 -5.95 -12.60 1.52
C TYR A 180 -5.77 -11.46 0.50
N LYS A 181 -6.86 -10.76 0.16
CA LYS A 181 -6.83 -9.57 -0.71
C LYS A 181 -6.48 -8.28 0.07
N GLY A 182 -5.50 -8.36 0.99
CA GLY A 182 -5.06 -7.25 1.83
C GLY A 182 -5.05 -7.60 3.31
N GLY A 183 -4.44 -6.74 4.13
CA GLY A 183 -4.28 -6.97 5.56
C GLY A 183 -5.59 -6.85 6.37
N GLY A 184 -6.55 -6.03 5.90
CA GLY A 184 -7.85 -5.85 6.57
C GLY A 184 -8.63 -7.17 6.74
N PRO A 185 -9.00 -7.87 5.66
CA PRO A 185 -9.67 -9.16 5.77
C PRO A 185 -8.82 -10.21 6.49
N ALA A 186 -7.50 -10.19 6.33
CA ALA A 186 -6.61 -11.14 7.01
C ALA A 186 -6.67 -11.00 8.55
N ILE A 187 -6.60 -9.79 9.07
CA ILE A 187 -6.63 -9.56 10.53
C ILE A 187 -8.00 -9.87 11.14
N ILE A 188 -9.10 -9.62 10.40
CA ILE A 188 -10.46 -9.97 10.83
C ILE A 188 -10.56 -11.48 11.06
N ASP A 189 -10.06 -12.29 10.15
CA ASP A 189 -10.08 -13.74 10.26
C ASP A 189 -9.16 -14.26 11.38
N VAL A 190 -8.05 -13.57 11.66
CA VAL A 190 -7.21 -13.89 12.82
C VAL A 190 -7.95 -13.55 14.13
N ILE A 191 -8.59 -12.40 14.24
CA ILE A 191 -9.38 -12.03 15.42
C ILE A 191 -10.55 -13.01 15.60
N GLY A 192 -11.21 -13.40 14.51
CA GLY A 192 -12.31 -14.38 14.49
C GLY A 192 -11.87 -15.83 14.70
N GLY A 193 -10.57 -16.11 14.79
CA GLY A 193 -10.05 -17.46 15.04
C GLY A 193 -10.06 -18.41 13.84
N GLN A 194 -10.34 -17.90 12.63
CA GLN A 194 -10.33 -18.70 11.40
C GLN A 194 -8.91 -19.09 10.98
N VAL A 195 -7.95 -18.19 11.19
CA VAL A 195 -6.52 -18.42 10.98
C VAL A 195 -5.77 -18.04 12.25
N PRO A 196 -4.89 -18.89 12.81
CA PRO A 196 -4.30 -18.65 14.13
C PRO A 196 -3.25 -17.54 14.18
N LEU A 197 -2.57 -17.23 13.07
CA LEU A 197 -1.43 -16.33 13.03
C LEU A 197 -1.47 -15.36 11.86
N MET A 198 -0.80 -14.22 12.03
CA MET A 198 -0.46 -13.30 10.95
C MET A 198 0.87 -12.60 11.26
N PHE A 199 1.70 -12.37 10.23
CA PHE A 199 2.78 -11.39 10.28
C PHE A 199 2.19 -10.04 9.89
N ALA A 200 2.02 -9.12 10.85
CA ALA A 200 1.25 -7.89 10.66
C ALA A 200 2.13 -6.65 10.79
N SER A 201 1.79 -5.58 10.07
CA SER A 201 2.38 -4.26 10.29
C SER A 201 1.78 -3.60 11.55
N GLY A 202 2.57 -2.76 12.25
CA GLY A 202 2.16 -2.11 13.49
C GLY A 202 0.77 -1.44 13.45
N PRO A 203 0.42 -0.64 12.43
CA PRO A 203 -0.87 0.06 12.38
C PRO A 203 -2.11 -0.84 12.36
N ILE A 204 -1.98 -2.09 11.90
CA ILE A 204 -3.13 -3.02 11.83
C ILE A 204 -3.20 -3.92 13.07
N SER A 205 -2.13 -4.02 13.84
CA SER A 205 -2.03 -4.92 14.99
C SER A 205 -2.37 -4.25 16.33
N ILE A 206 -2.50 -2.92 16.34
CA ILE A 206 -2.84 -2.15 17.55
C ILE A 206 -4.34 -1.83 17.49
N PRO A 207 -5.15 -2.31 18.46
CA PRO A 207 -6.54 -1.88 18.58
C PRO A 207 -6.60 -0.36 18.82
N THR A 208 -7.41 0.35 18.07
CA THR A 208 -7.73 1.77 18.30
C THR A 208 -8.83 1.91 19.33
#